data_fd33853c3995969908b1f16fd60752ef
#
_entry.id   fd33853c3995969908b1f16fd60752ef
#
_cell.length_a   1.000
_cell.length_b   1.000
_cell.length_c   1.000
_cell.angle_alpha   90.00
_cell.angle_beta   90.00
_cell.angle_gamma   90.00
#
_symmetry.space_group_name_H-M   'P 1'
#
loop_
_entity.id
_entity.type
_entity.pdbx_description
1 polymer ?
#
loop_
_entity_poly.entity_id
_entity_poly.type
_entity_poly.pdbx_seq_one_letter_code
_entity_poly.pdbx_strand_id
1 'polypeptide(L)'
;YMNATDEERENKPISIIITTLVGKMYTGDETIVDLILRFTSDYKNYMELDSNGNYIIKNPVNEEENFADKWIIYPKRKEAFFEWISNLRNDLIVNNFMLKDGLIEKGTYLKEVFGEKTISNVFEKRANNNSKSYINTNGIATLTTSETNIEVKEHTFFGN
;
A
#
# COMPACT_ATOMS: atom_id res chain seq x y z
N TYR A 1 9.32 -12.97 -5.64
CA TYR A 1 10.73 -12.54 -5.82
C TYR A 1 11.78 -13.56 -5.35
N MET A 2 11.42 -14.60 -4.62
CA MET A 2 12.41 -15.65 -4.24
C MET A 2 12.93 -16.45 -5.42
N ASN A 3 12.21 -16.53 -6.56
CA ASN A 3 12.57 -17.26 -7.76
C ASN A 3 12.81 -16.36 -8.98
N ALA A 4 13.06 -15.06 -8.78
CA ALA A 4 13.32 -14.14 -9.88
C ALA A 4 14.67 -14.46 -10.54
N THR A 5 14.71 -14.46 -11.87
CA THR A 5 15.93 -14.58 -12.66
C THR A 5 16.85 -13.39 -12.42
N ASP A 6 18.12 -13.49 -12.77
CA ASP A 6 19.07 -12.38 -12.64
C ASP A 6 18.62 -11.18 -13.49
N GLU A 7 18.07 -11.42 -14.68
CA GLU A 7 17.52 -10.40 -15.56
C GLU A 7 16.33 -9.67 -14.95
N GLU A 8 15.42 -10.36 -14.29
CA GLU A 8 14.28 -9.77 -13.57
C GLU A 8 14.73 -8.93 -12.37
N ARG A 9 15.82 -9.36 -11.69
CA ARG A 9 16.40 -8.59 -10.58
C ARG A 9 17.04 -7.28 -11.03
N GLU A 10 17.73 -7.29 -12.18
CA GLU A 10 18.37 -6.11 -12.77
C GLU A 10 17.37 -5.09 -13.32
N ASN A 11 16.23 -5.55 -13.82
CA ASN A 11 15.20 -4.72 -14.44
C ASN A 11 14.05 -4.35 -13.50
N LYS A 12 14.09 -4.79 -12.23
CA LYS A 12 13.02 -4.50 -11.26
C LYS A 12 12.77 -2.99 -11.13
N PRO A 13 11.50 -2.58 -10.92
CA PRO A 13 11.16 -1.20 -10.66
C PRO A 13 11.96 -0.62 -9.49
N ILE A 14 12.53 0.57 -9.68
CA ILE A 14 13.26 1.25 -8.61
C ILE A 14 12.30 2.02 -7.72
N SER A 15 12.46 1.86 -6.42
CA SER A 15 11.53 2.40 -5.41
C SER A 15 11.42 3.92 -5.47
N ILE A 16 12.48 4.64 -5.85
CA ILE A 16 12.48 6.10 -5.93
C ILE A 16 11.47 6.63 -6.94
N ILE A 17 11.29 5.96 -8.09
CA ILE A 17 10.27 6.33 -9.07
C ILE A 17 8.88 6.16 -8.48
N ILE A 18 8.63 5.02 -7.84
CA ILE A 18 7.33 4.71 -7.23
C ILE A 18 7.01 5.74 -6.14
N THR A 19 7.92 5.98 -5.21
CA THR A 19 7.70 6.93 -4.10
C THR A 19 7.54 8.36 -4.58
N THR A 20 8.27 8.78 -5.62
CA THR A 20 8.13 10.10 -6.21
C THR A 20 6.75 10.30 -6.86
N LEU A 21 6.30 9.33 -7.65
CA LEU A 21 4.99 9.40 -8.30
C LEU A 21 3.85 9.35 -7.27
N VAL A 22 3.92 8.44 -6.30
CA VAL A 22 2.94 8.35 -5.21
C VAL A 22 2.93 9.66 -4.39
N GLY A 23 4.09 10.22 -4.08
CA GLY A 23 4.20 11.50 -3.37
C GLY A 23 3.57 12.67 -4.14
N LYS A 24 3.75 12.73 -5.47
CA LYS A 24 3.10 13.74 -6.33
C LYS A 24 1.57 13.57 -6.39
N MET A 25 1.09 12.34 -6.25
CA MET A 25 -0.34 12.01 -6.33
C MET A 25 -1.07 12.17 -4.99
N TYR A 26 -0.37 12.13 -3.87
CA TYR A 26 -0.97 12.12 -2.54
C TYR A 26 -1.64 13.46 -2.21
N THR A 27 -2.92 13.42 -1.84
CA THR A 27 -3.73 14.61 -1.49
C THR A 27 -4.04 14.74 0.00
N GLY A 28 -3.69 13.76 0.82
CA GLY A 28 -3.84 13.81 2.28
C GLY A 28 -5.10 13.13 2.84
N ASP A 29 -6.15 12.97 2.04
CA ASP A 29 -7.47 12.53 2.52
C ASP A 29 -7.85 11.09 2.11
N GLU A 30 -6.89 10.30 1.63
CA GLU A 30 -7.16 8.98 1.05
C GLU A 30 -6.77 7.87 2.00
N THR A 31 -7.49 6.75 1.89
CA THR A 31 -6.98 5.50 2.42
C THR A 31 -5.78 5.02 1.60
N ILE A 32 -4.91 4.20 2.20
CA ILE A 32 -3.78 3.59 1.48
C ILE A 32 -4.27 2.81 0.26
N VAL A 33 -5.42 2.14 0.35
CA VAL A 33 -6.00 1.36 -0.75
C VAL A 33 -6.43 2.28 -1.88
N ASP A 34 -7.12 3.38 -1.59
CA ASP A 34 -7.56 4.34 -2.60
C ASP A 34 -6.35 4.97 -3.31
N LEU A 35 -5.31 5.33 -2.55
CA LEU A 35 -4.07 5.86 -3.11
C LEU A 35 -3.39 4.85 -4.06
N ILE A 36 -3.30 3.57 -3.68
CA ILE A 36 -2.70 2.54 -4.54
C ILE A 36 -3.56 2.31 -5.80
N LEU A 37 -4.89 2.26 -5.67
CA LEU A 37 -5.79 2.12 -6.81
C LEU A 37 -5.64 3.29 -7.77
N ARG A 38 -5.63 4.51 -7.26
CA ARG A 38 -5.40 5.72 -8.06
C ARG A 38 -4.01 5.73 -8.69
N PHE A 39 -2.97 5.36 -7.94
CA PHE A 39 -1.62 5.23 -8.48
C PHE A 39 -1.60 4.28 -9.68
N THR A 40 -2.16 3.09 -9.57
CA THR A 40 -2.15 2.11 -10.66
C THR A 40 -2.98 2.53 -11.88
N SER A 41 -3.89 3.50 -11.75
CA SER A 41 -4.69 4.05 -12.85
C SER A 41 -4.05 5.26 -13.52
N ASP A 42 -3.55 6.20 -12.70
CA ASP A 42 -3.32 7.58 -13.12
C ASP A 42 -1.84 7.98 -13.14
N TYR A 43 -0.92 7.10 -12.72
CA TYR A 43 0.51 7.41 -12.59
C TYR A 43 1.13 8.08 -13.82
N LYS A 44 0.65 7.75 -15.04
CA LYS A 44 1.16 8.35 -16.28
C LYS A 44 0.89 9.85 -16.38
N ASN A 45 -0.18 10.34 -15.75
CA ASN A 45 -0.52 11.76 -15.73
C ASN A 45 0.47 12.60 -14.91
N TYR A 46 1.29 11.95 -14.09
CA TYR A 46 2.32 12.58 -13.23
C TYR A 46 3.74 12.40 -13.79
N MET A 47 3.86 11.87 -14.99
CA MET A 47 5.10 11.77 -15.75
C MET A 47 5.10 12.83 -16.86
N GLU A 48 6.23 13.46 -17.07
CA GLU A 48 6.44 14.36 -18.20
C GLU A 48 7.07 13.59 -19.36
N LEU A 49 6.98 14.14 -20.56
CA LEU A 49 7.70 13.64 -21.73
C LEU A 49 8.63 14.74 -22.27
N ASP A 50 9.84 14.37 -22.69
CA ASP A 50 10.71 15.27 -23.43
C ASP A 50 10.27 15.40 -24.90
N SER A 51 10.96 16.23 -25.67
CA SER A 51 10.70 16.43 -27.11
C SER A 51 10.86 15.17 -27.95
N ASN A 52 11.54 14.15 -27.44
CA ASN A 52 11.77 12.87 -28.11
C ASN A 52 10.80 11.78 -27.63
N GLY A 53 9.88 12.11 -26.73
CA GLY A 53 8.93 11.16 -26.15
C GLY A 53 9.51 10.28 -25.04
N ASN A 54 10.65 10.63 -24.45
CA ASN A 54 11.20 9.92 -23.31
C ASN A 54 10.54 10.41 -22.01
N TYR A 55 10.33 9.50 -21.08
CA TYR A 55 9.75 9.84 -19.78
C TYR A 55 10.70 10.63 -18.90
N ILE A 56 10.17 11.66 -18.26
CA ILE A 56 10.85 12.48 -17.27
C ILE A 56 10.11 12.34 -15.94
N ILE A 57 10.84 11.93 -14.90
CA ILE A 57 10.38 11.86 -13.52
C ILE A 57 11.40 12.61 -12.68
N LYS A 58 11.19 13.90 -12.52
CA LYS A 58 12.12 14.80 -11.82
C LYS A 58 12.21 14.46 -10.33
N ASN A 59 13.41 14.55 -9.81
CA ASN A 59 13.64 14.60 -8.38
C ASN A 59 13.00 15.87 -7.80
N PRO A 60 12.10 15.78 -6.79
CA PRO A 60 11.44 16.96 -6.23
C PRO A 60 12.38 17.93 -5.51
N VAL A 61 13.60 17.50 -5.18
CA VAL A 61 14.61 18.30 -4.49
C VAL A 61 15.67 18.83 -5.47
N ASN A 62 15.87 18.16 -6.60
CA ASN A 62 16.82 18.55 -7.65
C ASN A 62 16.20 18.32 -9.02
N GLU A 63 15.60 19.34 -9.60
CA GLU A 63 14.87 19.25 -10.87
C GLU A 63 15.74 18.88 -12.10
N GLU A 64 17.07 19.00 -11.98
CA GLU A 64 17.98 18.59 -13.05
C GLU A 64 18.14 17.06 -13.10
N GLU A 65 17.78 16.34 -12.03
CA GLU A 65 17.89 14.89 -11.96
C GLU A 65 16.59 14.22 -12.42
N ASN A 66 16.71 13.37 -13.44
CA ASN A 66 15.61 12.54 -13.96
C ASN A 66 15.77 11.09 -13.50
N PHE A 67 14.91 10.60 -12.64
CA PHE A 67 14.93 9.21 -12.17
C PHE A 67 14.64 8.18 -13.26
N ALA A 68 14.05 8.61 -14.39
CA ALA A 68 13.78 7.76 -15.55
C ALA A 68 14.88 7.81 -16.63
N ASP A 69 16.01 8.49 -16.39
CA ASP A 69 17.10 8.66 -17.37
C ASP A 69 17.63 7.33 -17.93
N LYS A 70 17.73 6.33 -17.05
CA LYS A 70 18.20 4.98 -17.41
C LYS A 70 17.26 4.21 -18.32
N TRP A 71 16.01 4.63 -18.46
CA TRP A 71 15.05 3.97 -19.35
C TRP A 71 15.36 4.15 -20.83
N ILE A 72 16.12 5.19 -21.17
CA ILE A 72 16.60 5.44 -22.53
C ILE A 72 17.65 4.39 -22.91
N ILE A 73 18.57 4.12 -21.99
CA ILE A 73 19.69 3.19 -22.22
C ILE A 73 19.26 1.74 -22.02
N TYR A 74 18.34 1.50 -21.06
CA TYR A 74 17.85 0.18 -20.68
C TYR A 74 16.32 0.11 -20.81
N PRO A 75 15.77 -0.02 -22.03
CA PRO A 75 14.31 -0.02 -22.27
C PRO A 75 13.55 -1.08 -21.45
N LYS A 76 14.18 -2.23 -21.19
CA LYS A 76 13.60 -3.31 -20.39
C LYS A 76 13.22 -2.87 -18.97
N ARG A 77 13.92 -1.90 -18.38
CA ARG A 77 13.56 -1.33 -17.07
C ARG A 77 12.24 -0.56 -17.11
N LYS A 78 12.00 0.14 -18.19
CA LYS A 78 10.74 0.83 -18.45
C LYS A 78 9.60 -0.16 -18.62
N GLU A 79 9.80 -1.19 -19.43
CA GLU A 79 8.82 -2.25 -19.67
C GLU A 79 8.46 -2.97 -18.36
N ALA A 80 9.48 -3.38 -17.60
CA ALA A 80 9.30 -4.04 -16.31
C ALA A 80 8.56 -3.14 -15.29
N PHE A 81 8.77 -1.82 -15.31
CA PHE A 81 8.04 -0.89 -14.46
C PHE A 81 6.55 -0.84 -14.83
N PHE A 82 6.22 -0.72 -16.11
CA PHE A 82 4.82 -0.69 -16.55
C PHE A 82 4.11 -2.03 -16.34
N GLU A 83 4.80 -3.13 -16.59
CA GLU A 83 4.29 -4.47 -16.33
C GLU A 83 4.01 -4.67 -14.83
N TRP A 84 4.94 -4.25 -13.97
CA TRP A 84 4.76 -4.34 -12.52
C TRP A 84 3.50 -3.57 -12.05
N ILE A 85 3.27 -2.33 -12.55
CA ILE A 85 2.07 -1.58 -12.20
C ILE A 85 0.81 -2.28 -12.71
N SER A 86 0.85 -2.81 -13.94
CA SER A 86 -0.28 -3.55 -14.51
C SER A 86 -0.61 -4.79 -13.69
N ASN A 87 0.40 -5.54 -13.27
CA ASN A 87 0.23 -6.72 -12.42
C ASN A 87 -0.32 -6.34 -11.04
N LEU A 88 0.22 -5.28 -10.42
CA LEU A 88 -0.29 -4.75 -9.15
C LEU A 88 -1.78 -4.36 -9.27
N ARG A 89 -2.17 -3.69 -10.36
CA ARG A 89 -3.57 -3.33 -10.61
C ARG A 89 -4.46 -4.55 -10.76
N ASN A 90 -4.01 -5.54 -11.54
CA ASN A 90 -4.75 -6.79 -11.75
C ASN A 90 -4.91 -7.54 -10.44
N ASP A 91 -3.87 -7.63 -9.63
CA ASP A 91 -3.93 -8.28 -8.32
C ASP A 91 -4.92 -7.60 -7.38
N LEU A 92 -4.98 -6.28 -7.37
CA LEU A 92 -5.87 -5.53 -6.50
C LEU A 92 -7.35 -5.56 -6.96
N ILE A 93 -7.59 -5.52 -8.27
CA ILE A 93 -8.93 -5.36 -8.85
C ILE A 93 -9.48 -6.71 -9.31
N VAL A 94 -8.73 -7.43 -10.17
CA VAL A 94 -9.21 -8.64 -10.85
C VAL A 94 -9.28 -9.83 -9.89
N ASN A 95 -8.33 -9.95 -8.97
CA ASN A 95 -8.35 -11.00 -7.96
C ASN A 95 -9.32 -10.71 -6.80
N ASN A 96 -10.24 -9.77 -7.02
CA ASN A 96 -11.36 -9.49 -6.13
C ASN A 96 -10.98 -9.11 -4.69
N PHE A 97 -9.77 -8.56 -4.46
CA PHE A 97 -9.41 -8.09 -3.13
C PHE A 97 -10.45 -7.12 -2.56
N MET A 98 -10.97 -6.22 -3.41
CA MET A 98 -11.99 -5.25 -3.03
C MET A 98 -13.37 -5.87 -2.81
N LEU A 99 -13.65 -7.03 -3.43
CA LEU A 99 -14.93 -7.74 -3.35
C LEU A 99 -14.95 -8.85 -2.28
N LYS A 100 -13.81 -9.13 -1.64
CA LYS A 100 -13.76 -10.10 -0.54
C LYS A 100 -14.37 -9.49 0.72
N ASP A 101 -15.48 -10.03 1.18
CA ASP A 101 -16.24 -9.49 2.31
C ASP A 101 -15.61 -9.81 3.69
N GLY A 102 -14.81 -10.87 3.78
CA GLY A 102 -14.23 -11.34 5.03
C GLY A 102 -12.82 -10.81 5.33
N LEU A 103 -12.56 -10.42 6.59
CA LEU A 103 -11.23 -10.02 7.05
C LEU A 103 -10.21 -11.16 6.91
N ILE A 104 -10.64 -12.41 7.11
CA ILE A 104 -9.80 -13.61 6.97
C ILE A 104 -9.41 -13.82 5.50
N GLU A 105 -10.37 -13.70 4.58
CA GLU A 105 -10.14 -13.85 3.14
C GLU A 105 -9.21 -12.76 2.59
N LYS A 106 -9.40 -11.52 3.03
CA LYS A 106 -8.48 -10.41 2.73
C LYS A 106 -7.10 -10.67 3.30
N GLY A 107 -7.01 -11.20 4.52
CA GLY A 107 -5.76 -11.56 5.16
C GLY A 107 -5.00 -12.66 4.41
N THR A 108 -5.68 -13.70 3.95
CA THR A 108 -5.08 -14.79 3.16
C THR A 108 -4.53 -14.24 1.85
N TYR A 109 -5.31 -13.45 1.12
CA TYR A 109 -4.87 -12.83 -0.12
C TYR A 109 -3.65 -11.91 0.07
N LEU A 110 -3.66 -11.07 1.10
CA LEU A 110 -2.51 -10.20 1.42
C LEU A 110 -1.25 -11.01 1.73
N LYS A 111 -1.38 -12.18 2.38
CA LYS A 111 -0.26 -13.08 2.64
C LYS A 111 0.33 -13.65 1.35
N GLU A 112 -0.50 -13.99 0.38
CA GLU A 112 -0.06 -14.48 -0.94
C GLU A 112 0.70 -13.39 -1.72
N VAL A 113 0.18 -12.16 -1.73
CA VAL A 113 0.76 -11.04 -2.51
C VAL A 113 2.01 -10.46 -1.84
N PHE A 114 1.98 -10.20 -0.54
CA PHE A 114 3.03 -9.49 0.20
C PHE A 114 3.91 -10.39 1.06
N GLY A 115 3.64 -11.69 1.07
CA GLY A 115 4.36 -12.68 1.86
C GLY A 115 3.78 -12.86 3.26
N GLU A 116 3.68 -14.13 3.67
CA GLU A 116 3.03 -14.53 4.94
C GLU A 116 3.65 -13.84 6.16
N LYS A 117 4.98 -13.80 6.25
CA LYS A 117 5.71 -13.22 7.39
C LYS A 117 5.41 -11.71 7.56
N THR A 118 5.35 -10.98 6.44
CA THR A 118 5.07 -9.53 6.44
C THR A 118 3.68 -9.27 6.99
N ILE A 119 2.69 -9.97 6.45
CA ILE A 119 1.29 -9.75 6.80
C ILE A 119 0.97 -10.28 8.20
N SER A 120 1.51 -11.43 8.61
CA SER A 120 1.35 -11.92 9.98
C SER A 120 1.87 -10.92 11.00
N ASN A 121 3.04 -10.34 10.79
CA ASN A 121 3.59 -9.31 11.67
C ASN A 121 2.69 -8.06 11.77
N VAL A 122 2.04 -7.65 10.67
CA VAL A 122 1.10 -6.52 10.67
C VAL A 122 -0.15 -6.87 11.49
N PHE A 123 -0.72 -8.06 11.29
CA PHE A 123 -1.89 -8.51 12.06
C PHE A 123 -1.59 -8.68 13.55
N GLU A 124 -0.43 -9.23 13.91
CA GLU A 124 0.01 -9.35 15.30
C GLU A 124 0.17 -7.98 15.97
N LYS A 125 0.82 -7.03 15.30
CA LYS A 125 0.96 -5.65 15.82
C LYS A 125 -0.42 -4.99 16.00
N ARG A 126 -1.33 -5.18 15.05
CA ARG A 126 -2.69 -4.64 15.15
C ARG A 126 -3.49 -5.30 16.28
N ALA A 127 -3.40 -6.62 16.42
CA ALA A 127 -4.04 -7.36 17.51
C ALA A 127 -3.50 -6.91 18.87
N ASN A 128 -2.18 -6.75 19.01
CA ASN A 128 -1.55 -6.28 20.23
C ASN A 128 -1.92 -4.83 20.57
N ASN A 129 -2.10 -3.98 19.56
CA ASN A 129 -2.56 -2.61 19.77
C ASN A 129 -4.07 -2.53 20.10
N ASN A 130 -4.88 -3.46 19.58
CA ASN A 130 -6.31 -3.53 19.85
C ASN A 130 -6.66 -4.40 21.08
N SER A 131 -5.74 -5.24 21.57
CA SER A 131 -5.97 -6.14 22.71
C SER A 131 -6.04 -5.40 24.06
N LYS A 132 -6.00 -4.08 24.04
CA LYS A 132 -6.20 -3.24 25.22
C LYS A 132 -7.67 -2.88 25.49
N SER A 133 -8.60 -3.36 24.68
CA SER A 133 -10.04 -3.27 24.96
C SER A 133 -10.57 -4.67 25.30
N TYR A 134 -11.06 -4.85 26.51
CA TYR A 134 -11.70 -6.09 26.94
C TYR A 134 -12.98 -5.77 27.72
N ILE A 135 -13.93 -6.68 27.60
CA ILE A 135 -15.17 -6.63 28.40
C ILE A 135 -14.91 -7.51 29.63
N ASN A 136 -14.99 -6.94 30.81
CA ASN A 136 -14.88 -7.71 32.04
C ASN A 136 -16.16 -8.53 32.33
N THR A 137 -16.10 -9.43 33.31
CA THR A 137 -17.21 -10.28 33.68
C THR A 137 -18.47 -9.54 34.13
N ASN A 138 -18.39 -8.23 34.37
CA ASN A 138 -19.51 -7.37 34.76
C ASN A 138 -20.09 -6.58 33.58
N GLY A 139 -19.69 -6.89 32.33
CA GLY A 139 -20.19 -6.22 31.14
C GLY A 139 -19.60 -4.82 30.89
N ILE A 140 -18.58 -4.42 31.65
CA ILE A 140 -17.93 -3.10 31.50
C ILE A 140 -16.82 -3.23 30.46
N ALA A 141 -16.92 -2.46 29.37
CA ALA A 141 -15.85 -2.36 28.38
C ALA A 141 -14.74 -1.42 28.88
N THR A 142 -13.55 -1.95 29.05
CA THR A 142 -12.37 -1.17 29.45
C THR A 142 -11.47 -0.97 28.23
N LEU A 143 -11.26 0.28 27.82
CA LEU A 143 -10.27 0.67 26.82
C LEU A 143 -8.99 1.07 27.56
N THR A 144 -7.95 0.28 27.41
CA THR A 144 -6.63 0.64 27.92
C THR A 144 -5.86 1.34 26.79
N THR A 145 -5.78 2.66 26.82
CA THR A 145 -4.77 3.40 26.07
C THR A 145 -3.50 3.47 26.91
N SER A 146 -2.34 3.68 26.28
CA SER A 146 -1.03 3.62 26.94
C SER A 146 -0.87 4.60 28.13
N GLU A 147 -1.82 5.49 28.37
CA GLU A 147 -1.73 6.55 29.38
C GLU A 147 -2.96 6.73 30.28
N THR A 148 -4.14 6.20 29.92
CA THR A 148 -5.35 6.36 30.73
C THR A 148 -6.31 5.17 30.62
N ASN A 149 -6.75 4.65 31.77
CA ASN A 149 -7.86 3.71 31.82
C ASN A 149 -9.18 4.51 31.77
N ILE A 150 -9.93 4.36 30.67
CA ILE A 150 -11.26 4.95 30.55
C ILE A 150 -12.27 3.83 30.85
N GLU A 151 -12.98 3.98 31.96
CA GLU A 151 -14.09 3.10 32.33
C GLU A 151 -15.36 3.58 31.60
N VAL A 152 -15.84 2.79 30.65
CA VAL A 152 -17.10 3.08 29.95
C VAL A 152 -18.23 2.39 30.73
N LYS A 153 -19.08 3.18 31.37
CA LYS A 153 -20.27 2.67 32.07
C LYS A 153 -21.27 2.09 31.06
N GLU A 154 -21.91 0.99 31.49
CA GLU A 154 -22.95 0.32 30.74
C GLU A 154 -24.08 1.29 30.38
N HIS A 155 -24.41 1.40 29.11
CA HIS A 155 -25.63 2.08 28.66
C HIS A 155 -26.78 1.10 28.85
N THR A 156 -27.58 1.31 29.89
CA THR A 156 -28.85 0.62 30.04
C THR A 156 -29.84 1.11 28.98
N PHE A 157 -30.05 0.30 27.95
CA PHE A 157 -30.97 0.57 26.85
C PHE A 157 -32.43 0.36 27.17
N PHE A 158 -32.80 0.07 28.43
CA PHE A 158 -34.19 -0.08 28.87
C PHE A 158 -34.46 0.92 29.98
N GLY A 159 -35.10 2.03 29.57
CA GLY A 159 -35.77 2.90 30.52
C GLY A 159 -36.93 2.15 31.20
N ASN A 160 -36.97 2.22 32.53
CA ASN A 160 -38.22 2.08 33.27
C ASN A 160 -39.01 3.36 33.16
#